data_890d1f09026145e8bf294e4c40861baf
#
_entry.id   890d1f09026145e8bf294e4c40861baf
#
_cell.length_a   1.000
_cell.length_b   1.000
_cell.length_c   1.000
_cell.angle_alpha   90.00
_cell.angle_beta   90.00
_cell.angle_gamma   90.00
#
_symmetry.space_group_name_H-M   'P 1'
#
loop_
_entity.id
_entity.type
_entity.pdbx_description
1 polymer ?
#
loop_
_entity_poly.entity_id
_entity_poly.type
_entity_poly.pdbx_seq_one_letter_code
_entity_poly.pdbx_strand_id
1 'polypeptide(L)'
;LARSLDCSFSRIQFTPDLLPSDVTGVNVFDQRTNEFEFRPGPVFANLLLVDEINRASPKTQAALLECMQENQVTVDGVSYPLGRPFMVLATQNPIEYEGTYPLPEAQLDRFTMRISIGYPPLADEARMLNEQTSEPPLDSLEPVSSTSEIVALIEDAKRVFVEESVNRYVVALLRHTRGDERLYLGSDDRSLITFL
;
A
#
# COMPACT_ATOMS: atom_id res chain seq x y z
N LEU A 1 8.96 -6.19 8.41
CA LEU A 1 9.22 -6.05 6.98
C LEU A 1 10.15 -4.84 6.72
N ALA A 2 9.81 -3.61 7.14
CA ALA A 2 10.64 -2.42 6.89
C ALA A 2 12.07 -2.58 7.42
N ARG A 3 12.24 -3.03 8.67
CA ARG A 3 13.56 -3.31 9.24
C ARG A 3 14.33 -4.39 8.47
N SER A 4 13.65 -5.47 8.07
CA SER A 4 14.28 -6.57 7.32
C SER A 4 14.78 -6.16 5.93
N LEU A 5 14.19 -5.11 5.34
CA LEU A 5 14.52 -4.59 4.01
C LEU A 5 15.32 -3.28 4.04
N ASP A 6 15.70 -2.82 5.23
CA ASP A 6 16.35 -1.51 5.43
C ASP A 6 15.61 -0.37 4.71
N CYS A 7 14.29 -0.37 4.83
CA CYS A 7 13.39 0.58 4.20
C CYS A 7 12.88 1.61 5.20
N SER A 8 12.70 2.85 4.75
CA SER A 8 11.98 3.85 5.54
C SER A 8 10.53 3.42 5.77
N PHE A 9 10.03 3.67 6.97
CA PHE A 9 8.69 3.26 7.39
C PHE A 9 7.91 4.44 7.96
N SER A 10 6.66 4.55 7.57
CA SER A 10 5.71 5.46 8.18
C SER A 10 4.40 4.75 8.49
N ARG A 11 3.71 5.22 9.51
CA ARG A 11 2.39 4.73 9.90
C ARG A 11 1.44 5.89 10.05
N ILE A 12 0.24 5.75 9.53
CA ILE A 12 -0.82 6.72 9.66
C ILE A 12 -2.14 6.02 10.02
N GLN A 13 -2.82 6.55 11.05
CA GLN A 13 -4.16 6.13 11.42
C GLN A 13 -5.16 6.98 10.66
N PHE A 14 -6.02 6.37 9.85
CA PHE A 14 -7.08 7.09 9.18
C PHE A 14 -8.23 7.37 10.14
N THR A 15 -8.69 8.63 10.15
CA THR A 15 -9.79 9.14 10.97
C THR A 15 -10.73 10.00 10.12
N PRO A 16 -11.98 10.24 10.52
CA PRO A 16 -12.93 11.01 9.73
C PRO A 16 -12.49 12.46 9.46
N ASP A 17 -11.69 13.05 10.32
CA ASP A 17 -11.17 14.42 10.25
C ASP A 17 -9.85 14.54 9.47
N LEU A 18 -9.21 13.41 9.09
CA LEU A 18 -7.96 13.41 8.37
C LEU A 18 -8.13 14.03 6.98
N LEU A 19 -7.27 15.00 6.66
CA LEU A 19 -7.25 15.68 5.38
C LEU A 19 -6.31 14.99 4.38
N PRO A 20 -6.51 15.16 3.06
CA PRO A 20 -5.57 14.70 2.05
C PRO A 20 -4.13 15.20 2.26
N SER A 21 -3.99 16.46 2.68
CA SER A 21 -2.69 17.09 2.97
C SER A 21 -1.95 16.45 4.15
N ASP A 22 -2.65 15.83 5.10
CA ASP A 22 -2.03 15.11 6.19
C ASP A 22 -1.36 13.82 5.71
N VAL A 23 -1.81 13.28 4.58
CA VAL A 23 -1.25 12.11 3.92
C VAL A 23 -0.13 12.49 2.95
N THR A 24 -0.37 13.48 2.09
CA THR A 24 0.50 13.84 0.98
C THR A 24 1.57 14.87 1.34
N GLY A 25 1.33 15.67 2.36
CA GLY A 25 2.14 16.83 2.69
C GLY A 25 1.54 18.14 2.20
N VAL A 26 2.15 19.24 2.58
CA VAL A 26 1.63 20.60 2.39
C VAL A 26 2.76 21.60 2.21
N ASN A 27 2.52 22.65 1.42
CA ASN A 27 3.40 23.81 1.37
C ASN A 27 3.16 24.70 2.59
N VAL A 28 4.20 24.99 3.34
CA VAL A 28 4.19 25.87 4.52
C VAL A 28 5.00 27.13 4.22
N PHE A 29 4.42 28.29 4.49
CA PHE A 29 5.11 29.55 4.34
C PHE A 29 6.15 29.74 5.47
N ASP A 30 7.43 29.83 5.10
CA ASP A 30 8.50 30.16 6.05
C ASP A 30 8.68 31.68 6.09
N GLN A 31 8.29 32.29 7.19
CA GLN A 31 8.42 33.74 7.40
C GLN A 31 9.88 34.24 7.43
N ARG A 32 10.82 33.34 7.73
CA ARG A 32 12.26 33.70 7.82
C ARG A 32 12.89 33.85 6.43
N THR A 33 12.51 32.97 5.49
CA THR A 33 12.99 32.97 4.10
C THR A 33 12.06 33.73 3.17
N ASN A 34 10.81 33.99 3.61
CA ASN A 34 9.71 34.54 2.85
C ASN A 34 9.35 33.70 1.60
N GLU A 35 9.48 32.37 1.75
CA GLU A 35 9.23 31.39 0.69
C GLU A 35 8.29 30.29 1.20
N PHE A 36 7.65 29.59 0.26
CA PHE A 36 6.91 28.36 0.57
C PHE A 36 7.86 27.17 0.54
N GLU A 37 7.86 26.38 1.61
CA GLU A 37 8.61 25.15 1.73
C GLU A 37 7.66 23.95 1.75
N PHE A 38 7.90 22.96 0.90
CA PHE A 38 7.13 21.73 0.90
C PHE A 38 7.54 20.87 2.10
N ARG A 39 6.55 20.53 2.93
CA ARG A 39 6.71 19.56 4.02
C ARG A 39 6.07 18.24 3.59
N PRO A 40 6.89 17.19 3.34
CA PRO A 40 6.41 15.90 2.90
C PRO A 40 5.55 15.23 3.97
N GLY A 41 4.47 14.58 3.52
CA GLY A 41 3.61 13.78 4.37
C GLY A 41 4.12 12.33 4.54
N PRO A 42 3.37 11.50 5.28
CA PRO A 42 3.72 10.10 5.55
C PRO A 42 3.93 9.23 4.31
N VAL A 43 3.36 9.58 3.16
CA VAL A 43 3.51 8.82 1.90
C VAL A 43 4.94 8.82 1.36
N PHE A 44 5.81 9.70 1.83
CA PHE A 44 7.21 9.76 1.39
C PHE A 44 8.13 8.72 2.05
N ALA A 45 7.56 7.69 2.67
CA ALA A 45 8.29 6.51 3.13
C ALA A 45 8.22 5.38 2.08
N ASN A 46 9.20 4.46 2.12
CA ASN A 46 9.20 3.27 1.26
C ASN A 46 8.05 2.31 1.59
N LEU A 47 7.79 2.10 2.88
CA LEU A 47 6.65 1.34 3.39
C LEU A 47 5.74 2.26 4.20
N LEU A 48 4.49 2.35 3.78
CA LEU A 48 3.45 3.09 4.49
C LEU A 48 2.41 2.11 5.02
N LEU A 49 2.22 2.09 6.34
CA LEU A 49 1.10 1.39 6.98
C LEU A 49 -0.04 2.37 7.21
N VAL A 50 -1.16 2.09 6.59
CA VAL A 50 -2.40 2.86 6.72
C VAL A 50 -3.39 2.05 7.54
N ASP A 51 -3.62 2.45 8.78
CA ASP A 51 -4.61 1.78 9.60
C ASP A 51 -6.00 2.34 9.37
N GLU A 52 -6.98 1.41 9.25
CA GLU A 52 -8.42 1.69 9.12
C GLU A 52 -8.74 2.64 7.95
N ILE A 53 -8.25 2.31 6.75
CA ILE A 53 -8.44 3.13 5.54
C ILE A 53 -9.90 3.52 5.29
N ASN A 54 -10.85 2.69 5.71
CA ASN A 54 -12.28 2.91 5.56
C ASN A 54 -12.87 3.97 6.53
N ARG A 55 -12.09 4.51 7.48
CA ARG A 55 -12.55 5.57 8.40
C ARG A 55 -12.37 6.99 7.85
N ALA A 56 -11.40 7.19 6.95
CA ALA A 56 -11.22 8.51 6.36
C ALA A 56 -12.22 8.79 5.23
N SER A 57 -12.42 10.08 4.96
CA SER A 57 -13.30 10.53 3.88
C SER A 57 -12.86 9.97 2.52
N PRO A 58 -13.78 9.78 1.55
CA PRO A 58 -13.44 9.35 0.20
C PRO A 58 -12.39 10.23 -0.48
N LYS A 59 -12.34 11.52 -0.13
CA LYS A 59 -11.36 12.46 -0.66
C LYS A 59 -9.94 12.13 -0.18
N THR A 60 -9.78 11.79 1.10
CA THR A 60 -8.49 11.39 1.68
C THR A 60 -8.05 10.02 1.16
N GLN A 61 -8.99 9.07 1.04
CA GLN A 61 -8.73 7.78 0.41
C GLN A 61 -8.23 7.95 -1.03
N ALA A 62 -8.91 8.81 -1.83
CA ALA A 62 -8.53 9.06 -3.22
C ALA A 62 -7.10 9.62 -3.35
N ALA A 63 -6.68 10.51 -2.47
CA ALA A 63 -5.33 11.06 -2.46
C ALA A 63 -4.26 9.97 -2.24
N LEU A 64 -4.50 9.05 -1.29
CA LEU A 64 -3.60 7.91 -1.09
C LEU A 64 -3.56 6.99 -2.32
N LEU A 65 -4.73 6.66 -2.88
CA LEU A 65 -4.84 5.76 -4.03
C LEU A 65 -4.21 6.37 -5.29
N GLU A 66 -4.21 7.69 -5.43
CA GLU A 66 -3.49 8.40 -6.50
C GLU A 66 -1.98 8.25 -6.32
N CYS A 67 -1.47 8.45 -5.10
CA CYS A 67 -0.04 8.24 -4.80
C CYS A 67 0.42 6.81 -5.14
N MET A 68 -0.42 5.79 -4.85
CA MET A 68 -0.13 4.40 -5.18
C MET A 68 -0.06 4.14 -6.68
N GLN A 69 -0.90 4.82 -7.46
CA GLN A 69 -0.99 4.63 -8.91
C GLN A 69 0.11 5.38 -9.66
N GLU A 70 0.34 6.64 -9.29
CA GLU A 70 1.22 7.56 -10.01
C GLU A 70 2.68 7.53 -9.50
N ASN A 71 2.92 6.90 -8.34
CA ASN A 71 4.21 6.92 -7.62
C ASN A 71 4.75 8.35 -7.42
N GLN A 72 3.87 9.31 -7.29
CA GLN A 72 4.16 10.72 -7.04
C GLN A 72 3.02 11.39 -6.29
N VAL A 73 3.32 12.56 -5.73
CA VAL A 73 2.35 13.47 -5.11
C VAL A 73 2.36 14.78 -5.87
N THR A 74 1.19 15.33 -6.17
CA THR A 74 1.07 16.65 -6.77
C THR A 74 0.48 17.64 -5.77
N VAL A 75 1.25 18.67 -5.40
CA VAL A 75 0.83 19.73 -4.48
C VAL A 75 1.07 21.09 -5.17
N ASP A 76 0.02 21.91 -5.25
CA ASP A 76 0.04 23.25 -5.87
C ASP A 76 0.65 23.24 -7.30
N GLY A 77 0.36 22.20 -8.07
CA GLY A 77 0.85 22.04 -9.44
C GLY A 77 2.28 21.55 -9.58
N VAL A 78 2.97 21.26 -8.47
CA VAL A 78 4.31 20.67 -8.47
C VAL A 78 4.22 19.19 -8.13
N SER A 79 4.84 18.34 -8.96
CA SER A 79 4.87 16.89 -8.74
C SER A 79 6.16 16.49 -8.01
N TYR A 80 5.99 15.75 -6.92
CA TYR A 80 7.06 15.22 -6.09
C TYR A 80 7.07 13.70 -6.22
N PRO A 81 8.12 13.08 -6.80
CA PRO A 81 8.20 11.64 -6.95
C PRO A 81 8.37 10.96 -5.58
N LEU A 82 7.73 9.81 -5.40
CA LEU A 82 7.93 8.96 -4.23
C LEU A 82 9.20 8.12 -4.36
N GLY A 83 9.81 7.81 -3.23
CA GLY A 83 10.99 6.95 -3.17
C GLY A 83 10.67 5.51 -3.62
N ARG A 84 11.61 4.83 -4.30
CA ARG A 84 11.46 3.43 -4.69
C ARG A 84 12.28 2.50 -3.77
N PRO A 85 11.74 1.34 -3.38
CA PRO A 85 10.38 0.86 -3.63
C PRO A 85 9.34 1.67 -2.83
N PHE A 86 8.10 1.75 -3.32
CA PHE A 86 6.97 2.30 -2.58
C PHE A 86 5.89 1.24 -2.43
N MET A 87 5.48 0.96 -1.21
CA MET A 87 4.44 -0.02 -0.90
C MET A 87 3.52 0.49 0.20
N VAL A 88 2.23 0.32 -0.01
CA VAL A 88 1.19 0.63 0.98
C VAL A 88 0.61 -0.68 1.53
N LEU A 89 0.57 -0.78 2.84
CA LEU A 89 -0.16 -1.80 3.60
C LEU A 89 -1.35 -1.10 4.25
N ALA A 90 -2.56 -1.48 3.88
CA ALA A 90 -3.77 -0.89 4.45
C ALA A 90 -4.56 -1.93 5.24
N THR A 91 -5.09 -1.52 6.40
CA THR A 91 -6.03 -2.33 7.16
C THR A 91 -7.45 -1.79 7.01
N GLN A 92 -8.42 -2.69 7.10
CA GLN A 92 -9.84 -2.35 7.24
C GLN A 92 -10.39 -3.05 8.46
N ASN A 93 -11.18 -2.34 9.25
CA ASN A 93 -11.94 -2.95 10.32
C ASN A 93 -13.35 -3.28 9.79
N PRO A 94 -13.70 -4.57 9.64
CA PRO A 94 -15.01 -4.96 9.08
C PRO A 94 -16.18 -4.78 10.07
N ILE A 95 -15.90 -4.55 11.37
CA ILE A 95 -16.91 -4.58 12.43
C ILE A 95 -17.57 -3.20 12.64
N GLU A 96 -16.92 -2.11 12.25
CA GLU A 96 -17.43 -0.76 12.40
C GLU A 96 -18.26 -0.33 11.19
N TYR A 97 -19.59 -0.32 11.33
CA TYR A 97 -20.51 0.15 10.27
C TYR A 97 -20.82 1.65 10.37
N GLU A 98 -20.79 2.27 11.55
CA GLU A 98 -21.06 3.69 11.73
C GLU A 98 -19.80 4.53 11.50
N GLY A 99 -19.92 5.54 10.61
CA GLY A 99 -18.83 6.48 10.31
C GLY A 99 -17.72 5.91 9.43
N THR A 100 -17.98 4.82 8.70
CA THR A 100 -17.03 4.26 7.74
C THR A 100 -17.44 4.51 6.30
N TYR A 101 -16.43 4.63 5.42
CA TYR A 101 -16.56 4.77 3.99
C TYR A 101 -15.89 3.57 3.31
N PRO A 102 -16.64 2.51 2.98
CA PRO A 102 -16.07 1.35 2.32
C PRO A 102 -15.49 1.74 0.97
N LEU A 103 -14.34 1.15 0.62
CA LEU A 103 -13.75 1.35 -0.70
C LEU A 103 -14.60 0.63 -1.74
N PRO A 104 -15.00 1.31 -2.84
CA PRO A 104 -15.58 0.66 -4.00
C PRO A 104 -14.64 -0.39 -4.62
N GLU A 105 -15.18 -1.42 -5.28
CA GLU A 105 -14.41 -2.48 -5.93
C GLU A 105 -13.30 -1.93 -6.84
N ALA A 106 -13.61 -0.93 -7.68
CA ALA A 106 -12.63 -0.28 -8.55
C ALA A 106 -11.45 0.40 -7.82
N GLN A 107 -11.59 0.68 -6.53
CA GLN A 107 -10.51 1.19 -5.68
C GLN A 107 -9.75 0.05 -4.99
N LEU A 108 -10.43 -1.03 -4.66
CA LEU A 108 -9.81 -2.26 -4.13
C LEU A 108 -8.86 -2.89 -5.15
N ASP A 109 -9.15 -2.81 -6.45
CA ASP A 109 -8.30 -3.29 -7.55
C ASP A 109 -6.91 -2.62 -7.60
N ARG A 110 -6.71 -1.52 -6.88
CA ARG A 110 -5.39 -0.88 -6.77
C ARG A 110 -4.47 -1.59 -5.78
N PHE A 111 -5.02 -2.50 -4.98
CA PHE A 111 -4.25 -3.36 -4.08
C PHE A 111 -3.98 -4.70 -4.76
N THR A 112 -2.72 -5.04 -4.87
CA THR A 112 -2.28 -6.30 -5.51
C THR A 112 -2.78 -7.54 -4.77
N MET A 113 -2.99 -7.43 -3.45
CA MET A 113 -3.31 -8.58 -2.61
C MET A 113 -4.22 -8.18 -1.45
N ARG A 114 -5.22 -9.01 -1.18
CA ARG A 114 -6.02 -8.97 0.04
C ARG A 114 -5.71 -10.20 0.87
N ILE A 115 -5.31 -10.01 2.12
CA ILE A 115 -4.97 -11.08 3.04
C ILE A 115 -5.82 -10.98 4.31
N SER A 116 -6.11 -12.14 4.88
CA SER A 116 -6.73 -12.26 6.20
C SER A 116 -5.78 -13.02 7.11
N ILE A 117 -5.43 -12.43 8.25
CA ILE A 117 -4.44 -13.02 9.16
C ILE A 117 -5.08 -14.11 10.03
N GLY A 118 -6.35 -13.92 10.44
CA GLY A 118 -7.03 -14.84 11.37
C GLY A 118 -6.39 -14.88 12.77
N TYR A 119 -6.71 -15.93 13.52
CA TYR A 119 -6.12 -16.18 14.84
C TYR A 119 -5.00 -17.22 14.73
N PRO A 120 -3.92 -17.09 15.51
CA PRO A 120 -2.90 -18.11 15.56
C PRO A 120 -3.38 -19.41 16.22
N PRO A 121 -2.72 -20.55 16.00
CA PRO A 121 -2.96 -21.78 16.75
C PRO A 121 -2.70 -21.60 18.26
N LEU A 122 -3.37 -22.35 19.11
CA LEU A 122 -3.28 -22.28 20.57
C LEU A 122 -1.83 -22.31 21.09
N ALA A 123 -0.98 -23.16 20.49
CA ALA A 123 0.43 -23.27 20.87
C ALA A 123 1.22 -21.99 20.61
N ASP A 124 0.90 -21.29 19.52
CA ASP A 124 1.54 -20.02 19.15
C ASP A 124 1.02 -18.87 20.02
N GLU A 125 -0.26 -18.87 20.38
CA GLU A 125 -0.81 -17.90 21.35
C GLU A 125 -0.12 -18.02 22.72
N ALA A 126 0.07 -19.25 23.21
CA ALA A 126 0.79 -19.48 24.46
C ALA A 126 2.26 -19.04 24.38
N ARG A 127 2.91 -19.24 23.22
CA ARG A 127 4.28 -18.76 22.98
C ARG A 127 4.36 -17.25 22.97
N MET A 128 3.43 -16.55 22.35
CA MET A 128 3.36 -15.08 22.33
C MET A 128 3.30 -14.49 23.75
N LEU A 129 2.55 -15.09 24.67
CA LEU A 129 2.48 -14.64 26.05
C LEU A 129 3.82 -14.78 26.78
N ASN A 130 4.56 -15.84 26.50
CA ASN A 130 5.88 -16.06 27.08
C ASN A 130 6.95 -15.12 26.50
N GLU A 131 6.89 -14.83 25.20
CA GLU A 131 7.84 -13.96 24.50
C GLU A 131 7.64 -12.46 24.81
N GLN A 132 6.43 -12.03 25.17
CA GLN A 132 6.15 -10.65 25.59
C GLN A 132 6.74 -10.27 26.97
N THR A 133 7.19 -11.24 27.75
CA THR A 133 7.86 -10.98 29.04
C THR A 133 9.33 -10.60 28.91
N SER A 134 9.92 -10.74 27.73
CA SER A 134 11.28 -10.38 27.37
C SER A 134 11.32 -9.19 26.39
N GLU A 135 12.51 -8.84 25.91
CA GLU A 135 12.67 -7.78 24.90
C GLU A 135 11.81 -8.07 23.65
N PRO A 136 11.15 -7.05 23.08
CA PRO A 136 10.32 -7.24 21.89
C PRO A 136 11.14 -7.87 20.76
N PRO A 137 10.70 -9.00 20.15
CA PRO A 137 11.44 -9.68 19.08
C PRO A 137 11.74 -8.78 17.87
N LEU A 138 10.94 -7.71 17.71
CA LEU A 138 11.11 -6.72 16.65
C LEU A 138 12.45 -5.95 16.79
N ASP A 139 12.94 -5.75 18.01
CA ASP A 139 14.14 -4.95 18.25
C ASP A 139 15.43 -5.67 17.89
N SER A 140 15.40 -7.02 17.88
CA SER A 140 16.51 -7.88 17.46
C SER A 140 16.58 -8.17 15.96
N LEU A 141 15.62 -7.67 15.17
CA LEU A 141 15.63 -7.88 13.71
C LEU A 141 16.74 -7.07 13.05
N GLU A 142 17.60 -7.77 12.32
CA GLU A 142 18.63 -7.21 11.47
C GLU A 142 18.14 -7.15 10.00
N PRO A 143 18.60 -6.17 9.20
CA PRO A 143 18.32 -6.13 7.77
C PRO A 143 18.91 -7.36 7.07
N VAL A 144 18.11 -7.97 6.18
CA VAL A 144 18.54 -9.10 5.32
C VAL A 144 18.68 -8.68 3.85
N SER A 145 18.26 -7.46 3.51
CA SER A 145 18.35 -6.85 2.20
C SER A 145 18.33 -5.33 2.31
N SER A 146 18.62 -4.65 1.23
CA SER A 146 18.60 -3.19 1.13
C SER A 146 17.55 -2.70 0.13
N THR A 147 17.16 -1.43 0.22
CA THR A 147 16.28 -0.79 -0.77
C THR A 147 16.81 -0.90 -2.19
N SER A 148 18.14 -0.80 -2.38
CA SER A 148 18.76 -0.92 -3.69
C SER A 148 18.66 -2.33 -4.28
N GLU A 149 18.82 -3.36 -3.45
CA GLU A 149 18.65 -4.76 -3.87
C GLU A 149 17.19 -5.04 -4.24
N ILE A 150 16.23 -4.53 -3.47
CA ILE A 150 14.81 -4.69 -3.80
C ILE A 150 14.47 -4.01 -5.13
N VAL A 151 14.98 -2.81 -5.38
CA VAL A 151 14.78 -2.13 -6.67
C VAL A 151 15.41 -2.93 -7.82
N ALA A 152 16.61 -3.50 -7.63
CA ALA A 152 17.23 -4.37 -8.62
C ALA A 152 16.39 -5.61 -8.92
N LEU A 153 15.87 -6.29 -7.88
CA LEU A 153 14.98 -7.44 -8.06
C LEU A 153 13.68 -7.08 -8.79
N ILE A 154 13.10 -5.91 -8.53
CA ILE A 154 11.92 -5.41 -9.25
C ILE A 154 12.25 -5.22 -10.74
N GLU A 155 13.41 -4.64 -11.07
CA GLU A 155 13.81 -4.44 -12.46
C GLU A 155 14.16 -5.77 -13.16
N ASP A 156 14.73 -6.73 -12.45
CA ASP A 156 15.00 -8.07 -12.98
C ASP A 156 13.70 -8.85 -13.22
N ALA A 157 12.73 -8.75 -12.32
CA ALA A 157 11.40 -9.35 -12.49
C ALA A 157 10.71 -8.88 -13.78
N LYS A 158 10.82 -7.59 -14.12
CA LYS A 158 10.28 -7.02 -15.35
C LYS A 158 10.93 -7.56 -16.65
N ARG A 159 12.12 -8.13 -16.53
CA ARG A 159 12.86 -8.69 -17.68
C ARG A 159 12.62 -10.18 -17.89
N VAL A 160 11.82 -10.81 -17.02
CA VAL A 160 11.48 -12.23 -17.18
C VAL A 160 10.73 -12.42 -18.49
N PHE A 161 11.28 -13.27 -19.36
CA PHE A 161 10.64 -13.59 -20.62
C PHE A 161 9.39 -14.45 -20.39
N VAL A 162 8.28 -14.00 -20.96
CA VAL A 162 7.01 -14.74 -20.94
C VAL A 162 6.68 -15.15 -22.39
N GLU A 163 6.57 -16.45 -22.61
CA GLU A 163 6.20 -17.02 -23.91
C GLU A 163 4.81 -16.53 -24.34
N GLU A 164 4.62 -16.25 -25.67
CA GLU A 164 3.34 -15.76 -26.20
C GLU A 164 2.16 -16.71 -25.90
N SER A 165 2.41 -18.00 -25.87
CA SER A 165 1.42 -19.01 -25.49
C SER A 165 0.88 -18.80 -24.06
N VAL A 166 1.74 -18.43 -23.11
CA VAL A 166 1.38 -18.12 -21.73
C VAL A 166 0.58 -16.81 -21.67
N ASN A 167 1.01 -15.78 -22.40
CA ASN A 167 0.27 -14.53 -22.51
C ASN A 167 -1.15 -14.75 -23.03
N ARG A 168 -1.29 -15.54 -24.11
CA ARG A 168 -2.61 -15.90 -24.66
C ARG A 168 -3.45 -16.69 -23.68
N TYR A 169 -2.87 -17.58 -22.90
CA TYR A 169 -3.57 -18.33 -21.87
C TYR A 169 -4.09 -17.41 -20.77
N VAL A 170 -3.27 -16.49 -20.25
CA VAL A 170 -3.67 -15.49 -19.24
C VAL A 170 -4.83 -14.64 -19.74
N VAL A 171 -4.72 -14.12 -20.98
CA VAL A 171 -5.80 -13.33 -21.60
C VAL A 171 -7.07 -14.13 -21.75
N ALA A 172 -6.98 -15.39 -22.19
CA ALA A 172 -8.16 -16.26 -22.34
C ALA A 172 -8.83 -16.52 -20.98
N LEU A 173 -8.05 -16.77 -19.93
CA LEU A 173 -8.55 -16.95 -18.57
C LEU A 173 -9.31 -15.72 -18.09
N LEU A 174 -8.72 -14.53 -18.19
CA LEU A 174 -9.34 -13.27 -17.76
C LEU A 174 -10.60 -12.94 -18.58
N ARG A 175 -10.59 -13.19 -19.89
CA ARG A 175 -11.79 -13.01 -20.72
C ARG A 175 -12.90 -13.95 -20.31
N HIS A 176 -12.57 -15.16 -19.87
CA HIS A 176 -13.57 -16.14 -19.38
C HIS A 176 -14.26 -15.62 -18.12
N THR A 177 -13.54 -14.96 -17.21
CA THR A 177 -14.15 -14.38 -15.99
C THR A 177 -15.16 -13.27 -16.31
N ARG A 178 -14.99 -12.55 -17.41
CA ARG A 178 -15.90 -11.45 -17.83
C ARG A 178 -17.24 -11.96 -18.40
N GLY A 179 -17.27 -13.19 -18.87
CA GLY A 179 -18.47 -13.80 -19.44
C GLY A 179 -19.12 -14.87 -18.54
N ASP A 180 -18.58 -15.12 -17.35
CA ASP A 180 -19.10 -16.16 -16.45
C ASP A 180 -20.19 -15.57 -15.54
N GLU A 181 -21.44 -15.99 -15.74
CA GLU A 181 -22.60 -15.51 -14.98
C GLU A 181 -22.53 -15.81 -13.47
N ARG A 182 -21.62 -16.67 -13.03
CA ARG A 182 -21.39 -16.99 -11.61
C ARG A 182 -20.53 -15.93 -10.92
N LEU A 183 -19.88 -15.05 -11.67
CA LEU A 183 -19.02 -13.98 -11.15
C LEU A 183 -19.76 -12.66 -11.23
N TYR A 184 -19.84 -11.97 -10.10
CA TYR A 184 -20.47 -10.63 -10.03
C TYR A 184 -19.69 -9.58 -10.82
N LEU A 185 -18.34 -9.69 -10.81
CA LEU A 185 -17.42 -8.85 -11.57
C LEU A 185 -16.35 -9.73 -12.22
N GLY A 186 -16.08 -9.52 -13.49
CA GLY A 186 -14.94 -10.11 -14.19
C GLY A 186 -13.69 -9.28 -13.97
N SER A 187 -12.52 -9.89 -14.17
CA SER A 187 -11.23 -9.21 -14.10
C SER A 187 -11.12 -8.10 -15.15
N ASP A 188 -10.56 -6.97 -14.75
CA ASP A 188 -10.28 -5.84 -15.63
C ASP A 188 -8.90 -5.96 -16.33
N ASP A 189 -8.54 -4.94 -17.13
CA ASP A 189 -7.27 -4.94 -17.84
C ASP A 189 -6.05 -4.66 -16.93
N ARG A 190 -6.26 -4.14 -15.70
CA ARG A 190 -5.20 -3.96 -14.70
C ARG A 190 -4.74 -5.30 -14.14
N SER A 191 -5.67 -6.22 -13.94
CA SER A 191 -5.35 -7.60 -13.55
C SER A 191 -4.38 -8.27 -14.53
N LEU A 192 -4.43 -7.94 -15.83
CA LEU A 192 -3.46 -8.41 -16.84
C LEU A 192 -2.03 -7.96 -16.53
N ILE A 193 -1.85 -6.70 -16.12
CA ILE A 193 -0.53 -6.13 -15.86
C ILE A 193 0.06 -6.69 -14.55
N THR A 194 -0.78 -7.07 -13.60
CA THR A 194 -0.35 -7.64 -12.32
C THR A 194 0.15 -9.08 -12.46
N PHE A 195 -0.28 -9.82 -13.50
CA PHE A 195 0.15 -11.19 -13.79
C PHE A 195 1.44 -11.27 -14.65
N LEU A 196 1.88 -10.19 -15.23
CA LEU A 196 3.10 -10.08 -16.05
C LEU A 196 4.23 -9.39 -15.30
#